data_d9b299740bf3ee1dfd34b3548b806358
#
_entry.id   d9b299740bf3ee1dfd34b3548b806358
#
_cell.length_a   1.000
_cell.length_b   1.000
_cell.length_c   1.000
_cell.angle_alpha   90.00
_cell.angle_beta   90.00
_cell.angle_gamma   90.00
#
_symmetry.space_group_name_H-M   'P 1'
#
loop_
_entity.id
_entity.type
_entity.pdbx_description
1 polymer ?
#
loop_
_entity_poly.entity_id
_entity_poly.type
_entity_poly.pdbx_seq_one_letter_code
_entity_poly.pdbx_strand_id
1 'polypeptide(L)'
;MKKFITFAAACLVALSSFAQDKIVLRLMGDSTMADKDLSYENPERGWGQRLKSHVDTNVVIANYAQNGRSTKSVQTLGIWDRVKADLKAGEYLFIQFGHNDAKESDTTRYAAAFGAYQDNIRLFVDYALSVGAKPVLFTPVSRRWFDDEGNLKRNCHGDYPAAVTQVAQEYGLPIIDANTITQEWLISLGDEASRKYYMWLPEGKIAKHPKGLVDNTHTNGAGARQIVNLLLPEIVKIIPELAEHIVNYDFVVAKDGSGDFFTVQEAINAAPDYCKQDETTIYIKDGIYEEKVTIPTNKQRLHLIGQSAEKTVITWGDYAKKLGSTGYEMGTSATSTVFLYGSDFLAENITFENSAGEGKAIAQACAITVDADRVAFINCRFIANQDTIYTYGKGQRQYFQNCWIEGTTDFIFGASTCWFEDCTILGKRDSY
;
A
#
# COMPACT_ATOMS: atom_id res chain seq x y z
N MET A 1 61.60 8.05 -43.46
CA MET A 1 60.95 8.00 -42.18
C MET A 1 59.47 8.35 -42.36
N LYS A 2 58.56 7.34 -42.42
CA LYS A 2 57.12 7.55 -42.59
C LYS A 2 56.46 7.48 -41.15
N LYS A 3 55.84 8.57 -40.73
CA LYS A 3 55.10 8.64 -39.50
C LYS A 3 53.69 8.03 -39.72
N PHE A 4 53.41 6.97 -39.05
CA PHE A 4 52.02 6.44 -38.93
C PHE A 4 51.27 7.23 -37.84
N ILE A 5 50.18 7.86 -38.25
CA ILE A 5 49.22 8.48 -37.31
C ILE A 5 48.07 7.47 -37.15
N THR A 6 47.96 6.91 -35.96
CA THR A 6 46.86 6.00 -35.59
C THR A 6 45.70 6.87 -35.06
N PHE A 7 44.59 6.92 -35.78
CA PHE A 7 43.33 7.51 -35.31
C PHE A 7 42.62 6.48 -34.43
N ALA A 8 42.55 6.73 -33.15
CA ALA A 8 41.67 6.01 -32.25
C ALA A 8 40.27 6.64 -32.30
N ALA A 9 39.33 5.96 -32.96
CA ALA A 9 37.92 6.33 -32.90
C ALA A 9 37.33 5.86 -31.57
N ALA A 10 37.07 6.79 -30.65
CA ALA A 10 36.31 6.51 -29.44
C ALA A 10 34.82 6.47 -29.78
N CYS A 11 34.25 5.27 -29.84
CA CYS A 11 32.78 5.11 -29.86
C CYS A 11 32.23 5.50 -28.50
N LEU A 12 31.70 6.71 -28.38
CA LEU A 12 30.78 7.07 -27.27
C LEU A 12 29.46 6.33 -27.52
N VAL A 13 29.25 5.22 -26.82
CA VAL A 13 27.92 4.66 -26.66
C VAL A 13 27.19 5.54 -25.66
N ALA A 14 26.35 6.44 -26.15
CA ALA A 14 25.38 7.15 -25.32
C ALA A 14 24.36 6.12 -24.83
N LEU A 15 24.52 5.66 -23.60
CA LEU A 15 23.44 4.99 -22.85
C LEU A 15 22.36 6.05 -22.58
N SER A 16 21.45 6.23 -23.55
CA SER A 16 20.18 6.88 -23.26
C SER A 16 19.44 5.95 -22.31
N SER A 17 19.42 6.27 -21.02
CA SER A 17 18.42 5.73 -20.10
C SER A 17 17.07 6.23 -20.60
N PHE A 18 16.36 5.40 -21.37
CA PHE A 18 14.95 5.62 -21.60
C PHE A 18 14.30 5.48 -20.22
N ALA A 19 13.85 6.60 -19.66
CA ALA A 19 12.89 6.53 -18.57
C ALA A 19 11.71 5.72 -19.11
N GLN A 20 11.51 4.53 -18.60
CA GLN A 20 10.38 3.68 -19.00
C GLN A 20 9.11 4.47 -18.68
N ASP A 21 8.27 4.73 -19.67
CA ASP A 21 7.01 5.45 -19.45
C ASP A 21 6.17 4.67 -18.44
N LYS A 22 5.72 5.36 -17.39
CA LYS A 22 4.91 4.73 -16.32
C LYS A 22 3.60 4.21 -16.89
N ILE A 23 3.18 3.04 -16.45
CA ILE A 23 1.83 2.53 -16.71
C ILE A 23 0.86 3.39 -15.88
N VAL A 24 -0.11 4.02 -16.52
CA VAL A 24 -1.11 4.85 -15.84
C VAL A 24 -2.48 4.20 -15.92
N LEU A 25 -3.04 3.85 -14.76
CA LEU A 25 -4.38 3.31 -14.61
C LEU A 25 -5.28 4.38 -13.98
N ARG A 26 -6.27 4.85 -14.74
CA ARG A 26 -7.29 5.76 -14.25
C ARG A 26 -8.56 4.97 -13.95
N LEU A 27 -9.04 5.05 -12.72
CA LEU A 27 -10.18 4.27 -12.25
C LEU A 27 -11.38 5.19 -12.10
N MET A 28 -12.49 4.84 -12.73
CA MET A 28 -13.76 5.56 -12.63
C MET A 28 -14.88 4.58 -12.25
N GLY A 29 -15.53 4.81 -11.10
CA GLY A 29 -16.53 3.90 -10.57
C GLY A 29 -17.26 4.42 -9.34
N ASP A 30 -17.89 3.48 -8.66
CA ASP A 30 -18.71 3.73 -7.47
C ASP A 30 -17.96 3.44 -6.14
N SER A 31 -18.73 3.27 -5.06
CA SER A 31 -18.20 3.04 -3.71
C SER A 31 -17.37 1.78 -3.56
N THR A 32 -17.58 0.75 -4.38
CA THR A 32 -16.84 -0.51 -4.29
C THR A 32 -15.41 -0.41 -4.80
N MET A 33 -15.13 0.60 -5.63
CA MET A 33 -13.81 0.92 -6.17
C MET A 33 -13.15 2.11 -5.45
N ALA A 34 -13.92 2.98 -4.80
CA ALA A 34 -13.50 4.30 -4.30
C ALA A 34 -12.44 4.25 -3.19
N ASP A 35 -11.60 5.27 -3.15
CA ASP A 35 -10.81 5.60 -1.96
C ASP A 35 -11.76 6.05 -0.83
N LYS A 36 -11.50 5.58 0.40
CA LYS A 36 -12.35 5.86 1.55
C LYS A 36 -11.72 6.87 2.49
N ASP A 37 -12.56 7.67 3.10
CA ASP A 37 -12.18 8.48 4.24
C ASP A 37 -11.79 7.57 5.42
N LEU A 38 -10.58 7.78 5.96
CA LEU A 38 -9.98 6.96 7.02
C LEU A 38 -10.31 7.45 8.42
N SER A 39 -11.03 8.58 8.54
CA SER A 39 -11.39 9.15 9.83
C SER A 39 -12.23 8.18 10.66
N TYR A 40 -12.11 8.32 11.99
CA TYR A 40 -12.84 7.49 12.96
C TYR A 40 -12.61 5.97 12.79
N GLU A 41 -11.37 5.57 12.47
CA GLU A 41 -10.98 4.16 12.31
C GLU A 41 -11.82 3.42 11.28
N ASN A 42 -12.23 4.09 10.20
CA ASN A 42 -13.08 3.50 9.17
C ASN A 42 -12.37 2.31 8.48
N PRO A 43 -12.86 1.07 8.64
CA PRO A 43 -12.25 -0.10 8.02
C PRO A 43 -12.68 -0.31 6.56
N GLU A 44 -13.67 0.44 6.05
CA GLU A 44 -14.17 0.32 4.68
C GLU A 44 -13.10 0.67 3.66
N ARG A 45 -12.91 -0.17 2.63
CA ARG A 45 -12.00 0.06 1.50
C ARG A 45 -12.67 -0.32 0.19
N GLY A 46 -12.40 0.46 -0.85
CA GLY A 46 -12.68 0.03 -2.22
C GLY A 46 -11.50 -0.73 -2.82
N TRP A 47 -11.78 -1.63 -3.76
CA TRP A 47 -10.71 -2.42 -4.38
C TRP A 47 -9.72 -1.56 -5.18
N GLY A 48 -10.16 -0.43 -5.78
CA GLY A 48 -9.27 0.51 -6.46
C GLY A 48 -8.28 1.19 -5.50
N GLN A 49 -8.67 1.43 -4.23
CA GLN A 49 -7.77 1.91 -3.19
C GLN A 49 -6.69 0.86 -2.88
N ARG A 50 -7.10 -0.41 -2.75
CA ARG A 50 -6.21 -1.53 -2.44
C ARG A 50 -5.29 -1.92 -3.60
N LEU A 51 -5.69 -1.69 -4.85
CA LEU A 51 -4.85 -1.96 -6.02
C LEU A 51 -3.49 -1.24 -5.95
N LYS A 52 -3.45 -0.06 -5.32
CA LYS A 52 -2.21 0.73 -5.12
C LYS A 52 -1.13 -0.02 -4.32
N SER A 53 -1.50 -1.01 -3.51
CA SER A 53 -0.55 -1.80 -2.72
C SER A 53 -0.08 -3.09 -3.41
N HIS A 54 -0.56 -3.36 -4.61
CA HIS A 54 -0.20 -4.55 -5.39
C HIS A 54 0.72 -4.22 -6.57
N VAL A 55 1.14 -2.98 -6.69
CA VAL A 55 2.00 -2.52 -7.78
C VAL A 55 3.14 -1.64 -7.26
N ASP A 56 4.25 -1.64 -7.99
CA ASP A 56 5.42 -0.81 -7.69
C ASP A 56 5.24 0.66 -8.14
N THR A 57 6.29 1.45 -8.01
CA THR A 57 6.28 2.90 -8.32
C THR A 57 6.26 3.22 -9.82
N ASN A 58 6.41 2.22 -10.70
CA ASN A 58 6.30 2.39 -12.15
C ASN A 58 4.85 2.37 -12.62
N VAL A 59 3.91 2.01 -11.73
CA VAL A 59 2.48 2.06 -12.01
C VAL A 59 1.83 3.22 -11.22
N VAL A 60 1.16 4.11 -11.94
CA VAL A 60 0.40 5.22 -11.34
C VAL A 60 -1.08 4.87 -11.35
N ILE A 61 -1.71 4.85 -10.18
CA ILE A 61 -3.16 4.63 -10.05
C ILE A 61 -3.83 5.94 -9.63
N ALA A 62 -4.61 6.52 -10.54
CA ALA A 62 -5.43 7.69 -10.29
C ALA A 62 -6.89 7.27 -10.13
N ASN A 63 -7.39 7.26 -8.89
CA ASN A 63 -8.72 6.78 -8.57
C ASN A 63 -9.74 7.94 -8.47
N TYR A 64 -10.65 8.04 -9.44
CA TYR A 64 -11.76 9.02 -9.48
C TYR A 64 -13.07 8.44 -8.96
N ALA A 65 -13.10 7.15 -8.61
CA ALA A 65 -14.30 6.52 -8.07
C ALA A 65 -14.72 7.17 -6.75
N GLN A 66 -16.03 7.31 -6.54
CA GLN A 66 -16.58 7.93 -5.33
C GLN A 66 -17.83 7.21 -4.83
N ASN A 67 -18.09 7.33 -3.53
CA ASN A 67 -19.24 6.74 -2.89
C ASN A 67 -20.56 7.24 -3.50
N GLY A 68 -21.46 6.31 -3.79
CA GLY A 68 -22.81 6.61 -4.25
C GLY A 68 -22.90 7.11 -5.70
N ARG A 69 -21.85 6.92 -6.51
CA ARG A 69 -21.84 7.39 -7.91
C ARG A 69 -22.41 6.34 -8.86
N SER A 70 -23.12 6.84 -9.87
CA SER A 70 -23.63 6.11 -11.04
C SER A 70 -23.07 6.72 -12.31
N THR A 71 -23.25 6.08 -13.45
CA THR A 71 -22.88 6.62 -14.77
C THR A 71 -23.49 8.01 -15.03
N LYS A 72 -24.70 8.26 -14.53
CA LYS A 72 -25.39 9.56 -14.61
C LYS A 72 -24.76 10.58 -13.66
N SER A 73 -24.60 10.22 -12.39
CA SER A 73 -24.17 11.18 -11.36
C SER A 73 -22.69 11.60 -11.49
N VAL A 74 -21.80 10.79 -12.07
CA VAL A 74 -20.42 11.23 -12.34
C VAL A 74 -20.36 12.38 -13.35
N GLN A 75 -21.31 12.45 -14.28
CA GLN A 75 -21.43 13.55 -15.24
C GLN A 75 -21.97 14.81 -14.55
N THR A 76 -23.11 14.69 -13.86
CA THR A 76 -23.79 15.84 -13.24
C THR A 76 -23.00 16.48 -12.10
N LEU A 77 -22.06 15.77 -11.49
CA LEU A 77 -21.23 16.24 -10.37
C LEU A 77 -19.80 16.61 -10.80
N GLY A 78 -19.52 16.70 -12.09
CA GLY A 78 -18.24 17.14 -12.62
C GLY A 78 -17.06 16.17 -12.41
N ILE A 79 -17.33 14.92 -12.00
CA ILE A 79 -16.26 13.90 -11.85
C ILE A 79 -15.74 13.50 -13.23
N TRP A 80 -16.65 13.32 -14.18
CA TRP A 80 -16.30 13.03 -15.57
C TRP A 80 -15.46 14.15 -16.20
N ASP A 81 -15.73 15.41 -15.87
CA ASP A 81 -14.94 16.54 -16.40
C ASP A 81 -13.49 16.49 -15.90
N ARG A 82 -13.27 16.08 -14.65
CA ARG A 82 -11.91 15.85 -14.11
C ARG A 82 -11.20 14.69 -14.81
N VAL A 83 -11.90 13.57 -15.03
CA VAL A 83 -11.34 12.45 -15.79
C VAL A 83 -10.92 12.88 -17.19
N LYS A 84 -11.78 13.63 -17.89
CA LYS A 84 -11.48 14.18 -19.23
C LYS A 84 -10.27 15.10 -19.24
N ALA A 85 -10.12 15.95 -18.23
CA ALA A 85 -9.01 16.88 -18.13
C ALA A 85 -7.65 16.19 -17.94
N ASP A 86 -7.66 15.04 -17.26
CA ASP A 86 -6.43 14.33 -16.87
C ASP A 86 -6.06 13.20 -17.84
N LEU A 87 -7.03 12.60 -18.54
CA LEU A 87 -6.84 11.40 -19.37
C LEU A 87 -6.01 11.70 -20.63
N LYS A 88 -4.96 10.89 -20.86
CA LYS A 88 -4.02 11.05 -21.96
C LYS A 88 -3.93 9.83 -22.85
N ALA A 89 -3.39 10.01 -24.05
CA ALA A 89 -3.08 8.91 -24.96
C ALA A 89 -2.18 7.86 -24.31
N GLY A 90 -2.48 6.59 -24.55
CA GLY A 90 -1.73 5.44 -24.01
C GLY A 90 -2.14 5.01 -22.60
N GLU A 91 -2.80 5.87 -21.81
CA GLU A 91 -3.27 5.52 -20.46
C GLU A 91 -4.50 4.60 -20.49
N TYR A 92 -4.68 3.81 -19.45
CA TYR A 92 -5.83 2.92 -19.30
C TYR A 92 -6.93 3.60 -18.48
N LEU A 93 -8.19 3.51 -18.94
CA LEU A 93 -9.38 3.97 -18.22
C LEU A 93 -10.23 2.76 -17.81
N PHE A 94 -10.23 2.41 -16.53
CA PHE A 94 -11.07 1.36 -15.94
C PHE A 94 -12.45 1.94 -15.58
N ILE A 95 -13.51 1.32 -16.06
CA ILE A 95 -14.89 1.81 -15.87
C ILE A 95 -15.73 0.70 -15.22
N GLN A 96 -16.20 0.94 -13.98
CA GLN A 96 -17.06 0.01 -13.24
C GLN A 96 -18.21 0.75 -12.55
N PHE A 97 -19.44 0.48 -12.99
CA PHE A 97 -20.68 1.00 -12.41
C PHE A 97 -21.78 -0.07 -12.40
N GLY A 98 -22.94 0.25 -11.80
CA GLY A 98 -24.13 -0.60 -11.74
C GLY A 98 -24.82 -0.58 -10.37
N HIS A 99 -24.09 -0.50 -9.26
CA HIS A 99 -24.65 -0.50 -7.91
C HIS A 99 -25.63 0.63 -7.65
N ASN A 100 -25.38 1.81 -8.20
CA ASN A 100 -26.19 3.00 -7.99
C ASN A 100 -27.09 3.31 -9.18
N ASP A 101 -26.72 2.90 -10.38
CA ASP A 101 -27.53 2.99 -11.57
C ASP A 101 -28.85 2.19 -11.42
N ALA A 102 -28.81 1.08 -10.68
CA ALA A 102 -29.97 0.24 -10.40
C ALA A 102 -30.99 0.83 -9.40
N LYS A 103 -30.75 2.03 -8.85
CA LYS A 103 -31.64 2.63 -7.83
C LYS A 103 -32.78 3.42 -8.47
N GLU A 104 -33.80 2.75 -8.96
CA GLU A 104 -34.95 3.34 -9.65
C GLU A 104 -35.64 4.46 -8.85
N SER A 105 -35.68 4.34 -7.52
CA SER A 105 -36.27 5.35 -6.65
C SER A 105 -35.45 6.65 -6.54
N ASP A 106 -34.20 6.66 -7.02
CA ASP A 106 -33.31 7.82 -6.98
C ASP A 106 -33.00 8.32 -8.39
N THR A 107 -33.82 9.25 -8.85
CA THR A 107 -33.70 9.81 -10.19
C THR A 107 -32.40 10.56 -10.47
N THR A 108 -31.64 10.92 -9.43
CA THR A 108 -30.33 11.58 -9.59
C THR A 108 -29.23 10.59 -9.97
N ARG A 109 -29.44 9.30 -9.70
CA ARG A 109 -28.48 8.20 -9.96
C ARG A 109 -29.00 7.19 -10.97
N TYR A 110 -30.28 6.95 -11.00
CA TYR A 110 -30.89 5.93 -11.85
C TYR A 110 -30.56 6.13 -13.33
N ALA A 111 -30.12 5.04 -13.96
CA ALA A 111 -29.93 4.92 -15.40
C ALA A 111 -30.30 3.49 -15.83
N ALA A 112 -31.36 3.32 -16.64
CA ALA A 112 -31.83 2.02 -17.07
C ALA A 112 -30.73 1.22 -17.80
N ALA A 113 -30.57 -0.07 -17.47
CA ALA A 113 -29.48 -0.93 -17.93
C ALA A 113 -29.31 -0.91 -19.46
N PHE A 114 -30.35 -1.28 -20.21
CA PHE A 114 -30.39 -1.23 -21.69
C PHE A 114 -30.96 0.11 -22.19
N GLY A 115 -30.35 1.21 -21.78
CA GLY A 115 -30.76 2.56 -22.12
C GLY A 115 -29.72 3.56 -21.63
N ALA A 116 -30.10 4.51 -20.79
CA ALA A 116 -29.23 5.58 -20.32
C ALA A 116 -27.90 5.08 -19.71
N TYR A 117 -27.86 3.92 -19.08
CA TYR A 117 -26.61 3.33 -18.58
C TYR A 117 -25.65 3.01 -19.72
N GLN A 118 -26.11 2.28 -20.75
CA GLN A 118 -25.28 1.98 -21.92
C GLN A 118 -24.86 3.26 -22.66
N ASP A 119 -25.77 4.22 -22.83
CA ASP A 119 -25.45 5.49 -23.51
C ASP A 119 -24.36 6.26 -22.76
N ASN A 120 -24.42 6.27 -21.44
CA ASN A 120 -23.37 6.87 -20.61
C ASN A 120 -22.04 6.14 -20.73
N ILE A 121 -22.02 4.79 -20.75
CA ILE A 121 -20.80 4.00 -20.95
C ILE A 121 -20.20 4.29 -22.33
N ARG A 122 -21.03 4.33 -23.40
CA ARG A 122 -20.58 4.69 -24.75
C ARG A 122 -19.93 6.08 -24.78
N LEU A 123 -20.54 7.08 -24.12
CA LEU A 123 -19.99 8.43 -24.01
C LEU A 123 -18.59 8.42 -23.39
N PHE A 124 -18.36 7.64 -22.33
CA PHE A 124 -17.04 7.53 -21.69
C PHE A 124 -16.01 6.84 -22.59
N VAL A 125 -16.44 5.77 -23.27
CA VAL A 125 -15.62 5.01 -24.22
C VAL A 125 -15.23 5.85 -25.42
N ASP A 126 -16.20 6.55 -26.06
CA ASP A 126 -15.96 7.39 -27.22
C ASP A 126 -14.93 8.48 -26.93
N TYR A 127 -15.06 9.13 -25.78
CA TYR A 127 -14.08 10.14 -25.38
C TYR A 127 -12.70 9.53 -25.14
N ALA A 128 -12.60 8.41 -24.41
CA ALA A 128 -11.34 7.76 -24.13
C ALA A 128 -10.61 7.37 -25.43
N LEU A 129 -11.34 6.76 -26.37
CA LEU A 129 -10.79 6.41 -27.68
C LEU A 129 -10.39 7.66 -28.50
N SER A 130 -11.17 8.74 -28.43
CA SER A 130 -10.87 9.98 -29.16
C SER A 130 -9.56 10.66 -28.75
N VAL A 131 -9.15 10.49 -27.48
CA VAL A 131 -7.88 11.01 -26.96
C VAL A 131 -6.73 9.97 -27.02
N GLY A 132 -6.98 8.77 -27.59
CA GLY A 132 -6.00 7.70 -27.69
C GLY A 132 -5.76 6.92 -26.40
N ALA A 133 -6.66 7.03 -25.41
CA ALA A 133 -6.60 6.21 -24.20
C ALA A 133 -7.22 4.82 -24.46
N LYS A 134 -6.99 3.88 -23.54
CA LYS A 134 -7.35 2.48 -23.64
C LYS A 134 -8.46 2.15 -22.61
N PRO A 135 -9.75 2.20 -22.97
CA PRO A 135 -10.80 1.84 -22.02
C PRO A 135 -10.86 0.34 -21.76
N VAL A 136 -11.04 -0.03 -20.48
CA VAL A 136 -11.28 -1.39 -19.99
C VAL A 136 -12.57 -1.37 -19.18
N LEU A 137 -13.55 -2.16 -19.60
CA LEU A 137 -14.84 -2.23 -18.93
C LEU A 137 -14.85 -3.33 -17.86
N PHE A 138 -15.60 -3.09 -16.79
CA PHE A 138 -15.81 -4.06 -15.71
C PHE A 138 -17.31 -4.23 -15.45
N THR A 139 -17.76 -5.45 -15.26
CA THR A 139 -19.05 -5.67 -14.62
C THR A 139 -18.95 -5.29 -13.14
N PRO A 140 -20.06 -4.86 -12.48
CA PRO A 140 -20.03 -4.52 -11.06
C PRO A 140 -19.66 -5.74 -10.21
N VAL A 141 -18.78 -5.58 -9.20
CA VAL A 141 -18.48 -6.65 -8.24
C VAL A 141 -19.75 -7.11 -7.52
N SER A 142 -19.86 -8.39 -7.19
CA SER A 142 -21.07 -8.94 -6.57
C SER A 142 -21.34 -8.38 -5.19
N ARG A 143 -22.63 -8.28 -4.82
CA ARG A 143 -23.05 -8.11 -3.44
C ARG A 143 -23.04 -9.47 -2.73
N ARG A 144 -22.79 -9.47 -1.45
CA ARG A 144 -22.87 -10.62 -0.57
C ARG A 144 -24.34 -10.87 -0.13
N TRP A 145 -25.20 -11.18 -1.08
CA TRP A 145 -26.62 -11.43 -0.81
C TRP A 145 -26.90 -12.94 -0.84
N PHE A 146 -26.90 -13.55 0.34
CA PHE A 146 -27.31 -14.92 0.55
C PHE A 146 -28.79 -14.97 0.95
N ASP A 147 -29.49 -16.04 0.57
CA ASP A 147 -30.82 -16.37 1.06
C ASP A 147 -30.73 -17.11 2.40
N ASP A 148 -31.89 -17.47 2.97
CA ASP A 148 -31.97 -18.15 4.26
C ASP A 148 -31.45 -19.60 4.20
N GLU A 149 -31.36 -20.18 3.00
CA GLU A 149 -30.79 -21.50 2.72
C GLU A 149 -29.27 -21.43 2.51
N GLY A 150 -28.67 -20.25 2.50
CA GLY A 150 -27.23 -20.03 2.32
C GLY A 150 -26.78 -20.03 0.85
N ASN A 151 -27.69 -19.87 -0.12
CA ASN A 151 -27.34 -19.73 -1.51
C ASN A 151 -27.13 -18.26 -1.88
N LEU A 152 -26.09 -17.97 -2.68
CA LEU A 152 -25.86 -16.61 -3.17
C LEU A 152 -26.90 -16.22 -4.24
N LYS A 153 -27.54 -15.05 -4.05
CA LYS A 153 -28.43 -14.44 -5.05
C LYS A 153 -27.62 -13.86 -6.20
N ARG A 154 -27.37 -14.66 -7.23
CA ARG A 154 -26.52 -14.29 -8.36
C ARG A 154 -27.03 -13.08 -9.16
N ASN A 155 -28.32 -12.82 -9.16
CA ASN A 155 -28.93 -11.67 -9.88
C ASN A 155 -29.00 -10.39 -9.03
N CYS A 156 -28.00 -10.12 -8.21
CA CYS A 156 -27.98 -8.94 -7.33
C CYS A 156 -27.86 -7.58 -8.07
N HIS A 157 -27.49 -7.61 -9.36
CA HIS A 157 -27.32 -6.42 -10.20
C HIS A 157 -28.28 -6.40 -11.42
N GLY A 158 -29.27 -7.33 -11.49
CA GLY A 158 -30.18 -7.39 -12.63
C GLY A 158 -29.45 -7.44 -13.97
N ASP A 159 -29.82 -6.57 -14.90
CA ASP A 159 -29.32 -6.56 -16.28
C ASP A 159 -28.01 -5.76 -16.48
N TYR A 160 -27.47 -5.09 -15.45
CA TYR A 160 -26.29 -4.23 -15.61
C TYR A 160 -25.03 -4.96 -16.05
N PRO A 161 -24.72 -6.17 -15.56
CA PRO A 161 -23.59 -6.96 -16.09
C PRO A 161 -23.72 -7.26 -17.59
N ALA A 162 -24.91 -7.67 -18.02
CA ALA A 162 -25.20 -7.94 -19.44
C ALA A 162 -25.12 -6.66 -20.30
N ALA A 163 -25.65 -5.56 -19.78
CA ALA A 163 -25.66 -4.28 -20.48
C ALA A 163 -24.25 -3.73 -20.77
N VAL A 164 -23.34 -3.75 -19.78
CA VAL A 164 -21.94 -3.31 -20.00
C VAL A 164 -21.18 -4.30 -20.90
N THR A 165 -21.46 -5.58 -20.78
CA THR A 165 -20.85 -6.61 -21.65
C THR A 165 -21.25 -6.39 -23.12
N GLN A 166 -22.49 -6.01 -23.39
CA GLN A 166 -22.94 -5.70 -24.74
C GLN A 166 -22.19 -4.49 -25.32
N VAL A 167 -21.97 -3.43 -24.53
CA VAL A 167 -21.19 -2.28 -24.99
C VAL A 167 -19.73 -2.68 -25.26
N ALA A 168 -19.11 -3.50 -24.41
CA ALA A 168 -17.76 -4.00 -24.68
C ALA A 168 -17.68 -4.76 -26.01
N GLN A 169 -18.66 -5.61 -26.28
CA GLN A 169 -18.73 -6.39 -27.56
C GLN A 169 -18.95 -5.45 -28.76
N GLU A 170 -19.81 -4.45 -28.65
CA GLU A 170 -20.09 -3.46 -29.68
C GLU A 170 -18.81 -2.72 -30.14
N TYR A 171 -17.94 -2.37 -29.18
CA TYR A 171 -16.70 -1.63 -29.45
C TYR A 171 -15.46 -2.53 -29.61
N GLY A 172 -15.59 -3.85 -29.42
CA GLY A 172 -14.45 -4.78 -29.41
C GLY A 172 -13.45 -4.51 -28.28
N LEU A 173 -13.94 -4.03 -27.12
CA LEU A 173 -13.12 -3.67 -25.97
C LEU A 173 -12.91 -4.83 -25.00
N PRO A 174 -11.78 -4.82 -24.26
CA PRO A 174 -11.58 -5.74 -23.16
C PRO A 174 -12.62 -5.49 -22.05
N ILE A 175 -13.15 -6.56 -21.50
CA ILE A 175 -14.05 -6.54 -20.34
C ILE A 175 -13.62 -7.58 -19.32
N ILE A 176 -13.64 -7.19 -18.03
CA ILE A 176 -13.42 -8.09 -16.90
C ILE A 176 -14.77 -8.37 -16.25
N ASP A 177 -15.16 -9.64 -16.22
CA ASP A 177 -16.40 -10.06 -15.55
C ASP A 177 -16.19 -10.18 -14.03
N ALA A 178 -15.99 -9.03 -13.39
CA ALA A 178 -15.81 -8.93 -11.95
C ALA A 178 -17.03 -9.45 -11.17
N ASN A 179 -18.23 -9.41 -11.77
CA ASN A 179 -19.45 -9.94 -11.16
C ASN A 179 -19.35 -11.47 -10.96
N THR A 180 -19.09 -12.21 -12.02
CA THR A 180 -18.96 -13.67 -11.93
C THR A 180 -17.78 -14.08 -11.07
N ILE A 181 -16.62 -13.45 -11.24
CA ILE A 181 -15.41 -13.74 -10.45
C ILE A 181 -15.67 -13.61 -8.95
N THR A 182 -16.31 -12.52 -8.53
CA THR A 182 -16.60 -12.29 -7.11
C THR A 182 -17.77 -13.14 -6.60
N GLN A 183 -18.71 -13.54 -7.44
CA GLN A 183 -19.74 -14.51 -7.09
C GLN A 183 -19.15 -15.89 -6.78
N GLU A 184 -18.29 -16.41 -7.64
CA GLU A 184 -17.65 -17.72 -7.43
C GLU A 184 -16.81 -17.72 -6.14
N TRP A 185 -16.10 -16.65 -5.87
CA TRP A 185 -15.41 -16.48 -4.61
C TRP A 185 -16.37 -16.51 -3.40
N LEU A 186 -17.49 -15.77 -3.43
CA LEU A 186 -18.47 -15.75 -2.35
C LEU A 186 -19.10 -17.13 -2.14
N ILE A 187 -19.41 -17.85 -3.22
CA ILE A 187 -19.96 -19.20 -3.16
C ILE A 187 -18.95 -20.18 -2.53
N SER A 188 -17.67 -20.07 -2.90
CA SER A 188 -16.62 -20.92 -2.30
C SER A 188 -16.44 -20.73 -0.80
N LEU A 189 -16.74 -19.54 -0.27
CA LEU A 189 -16.66 -19.22 1.15
C LEU A 189 -17.94 -19.56 1.91
N GLY A 190 -19.10 -19.39 1.28
CA GLY A 190 -20.42 -19.44 1.91
C GLY A 190 -20.75 -18.18 2.72
N ASP A 191 -21.96 -18.13 3.28
CA ASP A 191 -22.49 -16.96 3.98
C ASP A 191 -21.63 -16.55 5.18
N GLU A 192 -21.38 -17.47 6.12
CA GLU A 192 -20.70 -17.12 7.37
C GLU A 192 -19.25 -16.69 7.18
N ALA A 193 -18.45 -17.50 6.45
CA ALA A 193 -17.03 -17.23 6.27
C ALA A 193 -16.75 -15.98 5.42
N SER A 194 -17.69 -15.55 4.56
CA SER A 194 -17.55 -14.34 3.76
C SER A 194 -17.79 -13.04 4.54
N ARG A 195 -18.47 -13.08 5.71
CA ARG A 195 -18.76 -11.89 6.53
C ARG A 195 -17.52 -11.10 6.92
N LYS A 196 -16.42 -11.79 7.23
CA LYS A 196 -15.16 -11.16 7.64
C LYS A 196 -14.51 -10.26 6.58
N TYR A 197 -14.94 -10.34 5.35
CA TYR A 197 -14.44 -9.53 4.22
C TYR A 197 -15.31 -8.30 3.92
N TYR A 198 -16.49 -8.23 4.53
CA TYR A 198 -17.47 -7.15 4.34
C TYR A 198 -17.59 -6.29 5.59
N MET A 199 -18.36 -5.21 5.48
CA MET A 199 -18.59 -4.29 6.59
C MET A 199 -19.61 -4.86 7.59
N TRP A 200 -19.26 -6.00 8.19
CA TRP A 200 -19.96 -6.63 9.30
C TRP A 200 -19.21 -6.32 10.57
N LEU A 201 -19.64 -5.25 11.26
CA LEU A 201 -18.93 -4.66 12.39
C LEU A 201 -19.72 -4.86 13.68
N PRO A 202 -19.09 -5.39 14.75
CA PRO A 202 -19.75 -5.50 16.04
C PRO A 202 -19.94 -4.12 16.68
N GLU A 203 -20.95 -4.01 17.53
CA GLU A 203 -21.23 -2.82 18.32
C GLU A 203 -20.05 -2.45 19.23
N GLY A 204 -19.77 -1.15 19.37
CA GLY A 204 -18.75 -0.60 20.27
C GLY A 204 -17.30 -0.84 19.87
N LYS A 205 -17.00 -1.37 18.68
CA LYS A 205 -15.64 -1.68 18.25
C LYS A 205 -15.02 -0.66 17.30
N ILE A 206 -15.82 0.04 16.51
CA ILE A 206 -15.34 0.99 15.49
C ILE A 206 -15.97 2.36 15.74
N ALA A 207 -15.15 3.38 15.92
CA ALA A 207 -15.60 4.74 16.27
C ALA A 207 -16.58 5.32 15.23
N LYS A 208 -16.37 5.04 13.96
CA LYS A 208 -17.28 5.45 12.86
C LYS A 208 -18.65 4.77 12.93
N HIS A 209 -18.72 3.57 13.47
CA HIS A 209 -19.93 2.75 13.53
C HIS A 209 -20.18 2.23 14.97
N PRO A 210 -20.49 3.13 15.93
CA PRO A 210 -20.57 2.77 17.34
C PRO A 210 -21.71 1.77 17.64
N LYS A 211 -22.73 1.70 16.78
CA LYS A 211 -23.84 0.73 16.87
C LYS A 211 -23.61 -0.56 16.08
N GLY A 212 -22.36 -0.76 15.59
CA GLY A 212 -22.09 -1.81 14.63
C GLY A 212 -22.62 -1.50 13.23
N LEU A 213 -22.41 -2.41 12.30
CA LEU A 213 -22.90 -2.32 10.93
C LEU A 213 -23.06 -3.71 10.34
N VAL A 214 -24.12 -3.91 9.54
CA VAL A 214 -24.30 -5.08 8.68
C VAL A 214 -24.46 -4.58 7.26
N ASP A 215 -23.41 -4.67 6.46
CA ASP A 215 -23.41 -4.24 5.07
C ASP A 215 -22.85 -5.34 4.16
N ASN A 216 -23.67 -5.78 3.23
CA ASN A 216 -23.39 -6.85 2.28
C ASN A 216 -22.90 -6.32 0.92
N THR A 217 -22.59 -5.03 0.82
CA THR A 217 -22.12 -4.39 -0.42
C THR A 217 -20.67 -3.94 -0.32
N HIS A 218 -20.32 -3.28 0.79
CA HIS A 218 -19.01 -2.66 0.96
C HIS A 218 -18.05 -3.60 1.69
N THR A 219 -16.81 -3.61 1.24
CA THR A 219 -15.74 -4.44 1.80
C THR A 219 -14.90 -3.65 2.80
N ASN A 220 -14.32 -4.36 3.76
CA ASN A 220 -13.21 -3.86 4.57
C ASN A 220 -11.87 -4.03 3.82
N GLY A 221 -10.74 -3.68 4.47
CA GLY A 221 -9.42 -3.77 3.86
C GLY A 221 -9.06 -5.17 3.34
N ALA A 222 -9.38 -6.22 4.10
CA ALA A 222 -9.13 -7.60 3.71
C ALA A 222 -10.00 -8.04 2.50
N GLY A 223 -11.27 -7.64 2.49
CA GLY A 223 -12.17 -7.93 1.37
C GLY A 223 -11.76 -7.21 0.09
N ALA A 224 -11.40 -5.94 0.19
CA ALA A 224 -10.91 -5.17 -0.96
C ALA A 224 -9.61 -5.75 -1.53
N ARG A 225 -8.66 -6.18 -0.66
CA ARG A 225 -7.44 -6.89 -1.07
C ARG A 225 -7.77 -8.18 -1.81
N GLN A 226 -8.71 -8.98 -1.28
CA GLN A 226 -9.10 -10.24 -1.93
C GLN A 226 -9.73 -10.00 -3.29
N ILE A 227 -10.56 -8.95 -3.46
CA ILE A 227 -11.08 -8.58 -4.79
C ILE A 227 -9.95 -8.23 -5.75
N VAL A 228 -8.93 -7.47 -5.32
CA VAL A 228 -7.76 -7.18 -6.17
C VAL A 228 -7.05 -8.46 -6.56
N ASN A 229 -6.79 -9.39 -5.62
CA ASN A 229 -6.13 -10.67 -5.92
C ASN A 229 -6.89 -11.50 -6.98
N LEU A 230 -8.21 -11.40 -6.99
CA LEU A 230 -9.06 -12.09 -7.97
C LEU A 230 -9.06 -11.40 -9.34
N LEU A 231 -9.05 -10.07 -9.37
CA LEU A 231 -9.12 -9.30 -10.63
C LEU A 231 -7.76 -9.10 -11.29
N LEU A 232 -6.67 -9.08 -10.52
CA LEU A 232 -5.33 -8.77 -11.01
C LEU A 232 -4.85 -9.72 -12.12
N PRO A 233 -5.07 -11.06 -12.07
CA PRO A 233 -4.74 -11.95 -13.17
C PRO A 233 -5.47 -11.60 -14.48
N GLU A 234 -6.72 -11.15 -14.41
CA GLU A 234 -7.49 -10.73 -15.59
C GLU A 234 -7.00 -9.39 -16.13
N ILE A 235 -6.62 -8.46 -15.22
CA ILE A 235 -6.01 -7.18 -15.60
C ILE A 235 -4.70 -7.43 -16.35
N VAL A 236 -3.85 -8.35 -15.87
CA VAL A 236 -2.56 -8.70 -16.50
C VAL A 236 -2.75 -9.31 -17.89
N LYS A 237 -3.80 -10.08 -18.14
CA LYS A 237 -4.11 -10.59 -19.49
C LYS A 237 -4.36 -9.46 -20.50
N ILE A 238 -4.91 -8.33 -20.02
CA ILE A 238 -5.21 -7.15 -20.85
C ILE A 238 -3.98 -6.22 -20.94
N ILE A 239 -3.20 -6.13 -19.86
CA ILE A 239 -2.02 -5.28 -19.71
C ILE A 239 -0.83 -6.16 -19.32
N PRO A 240 -0.24 -6.91 -20.27
CA PRO A 240 0.83 -7.86 -19.95
C PRO A 240 2.06 -7.22 -19.31
N GLU A 241 2.37 -5.98 -19.68
CA GLU A 241 3.48 -5.20 -19.12
C GLU A 241 3.31 -4.93 -17.61
N LEU A 242 2.10 -5.00 -17.07
CA LEU A 242 1.84 -4.87 -15.64
C LEU A 242 2.45 -6.01 -14.81
N ALA A 243 2.65 -7.19 -15.41
CA ALA A 243 3.14 -8.36 -14.70
C ALA A 243 4.49 -8.15 -14.00
N GLU A 244 5.38 -7.37 -14.60
CA GLU A 244 6.71 -7.06 -14.06
C GLU A 244 6.66 -6.04 -12.91
N HIS A 245 5.52 -5.40 -12.71
CA HIS A 245 5.29 -4.36 -11.71
C HIS A 245 4.38 -4.79 -10.57
N ILE A 246 3.98 -6.07 -10.54
CA ILE A 246 3.20 -6.62 -9.44
C ILE A 246 4.13 -6.92 -8.27
N VAL A 247 3.77 -6.42 -7.10
CA VAL A 247 4.45 -6.71 -5.83
C VAL A 247 3.57 -7.63 -4.97
N ASN A 248 4.20 -8.61 -4.35
CA ASN A 248 3.52 -9.57 -3.51
C ASN A 248 4.21 -9.63 -2.15
N TYR A 249 3.71 -8.84 -1.20
CA TYR A 249 4.17 -8.82 0.19
C TYR A 249 3.10 -9.44 1.10
N ASP A 250 3.53 -10.06 2.21
CA ASP A 250 2.59 -10.63 3.18
C ASP A 250 1.72 -9.53 3.79
N PHE A 251 2.35 -8.39 4.13
CA PHE A 251 1.66 -7.22 4.65
C PHE A 251 2.15 -5.92 4.00
N VAL A 252 1.24 -4.95 3.91
CA VAL A 252 1.56 -3.59 3.46
C VAL A 252 1.12 -2.59 4.51
N VAL A 253 2.04 -1.72 4.91
CA VAL A 253 1.79 -0.58 5.79
C VAL A 253 1.68 0.69 4.95
N ALA A 254 0.57 1.43 5.07
CA ALA A 254 0.37 2.66 4.32
C ALA A 254 -0.59 3.61 5.03
N LYS A 255 -0.19 4.87 5.19
CA LYS A 255 -0.99 5.92 5.85
C LYS A 255 -2.19 6.37 5.02
N ASP A 256 -2.17 6.15 3.71
CA ASP A 256 -3.26 6.51 2.79
C ASP A 256 -4.39 5.46 2.71
N GLY A 257 -4.33 4.41 3.56
CA GLY A 257 -5.30 3.32 3.60
C GLY A 257 -5.22 2.33 2.44
N SER A 258 -4.23 2.44 1.56
CA SER A 258 -3.98 1.43 0.52
C SER A 258 -3.33 0.17 1.09
N GLY A 259 -2.73 0.23 2.29
CA GLY A 259 -2.11 -0.88 3.00
C GLY A 259 -3.09 -1.74 3.83
N ASP A 260 -2.56 -2.80 4.43
CA ASP A 260 -3.28 -3.64 5.39
C ASP A 260 -3.35 -2.97 6.76
N PHE A 261 -2.30 -2.21 7.12
CA PHE A 261 -2.11 -1.54 8.40
C PHE A 261 -1.74 -0.08 8.21
N PHE A 262 -1.99 0.73 9.24
CA PHE A 262 -1.59 2.14 9.29
C PHE A 262 -0.26 2.35 9.98
N THR A 263 0.12 1.41 10.86
CA THR A 263 1.34 1.48 11.67
C THR A 263 2.23 0.26 11.42
N VAL A 264 3.53 0.44 11.58
CA VAL A 264 4.52 -0.64 11.47
C VAL A 264 4.33 -1.65 12.59
N GLN A 265 3.99 -1.16 13.81
CA GLN A 265 3.77 -2.05 14.94
C GLN A 265 2.58 -2.99 14.75
N GLU A 266 1.48 -2.53 14.13
CA GLU A 266 0.33 -3.39 13.80
C GLU A 266 0.72 -4.52 12.86
N ALA A 267 1.50 -4.23 11.81
CA ALA A 267 1.96 -5.24 10.87
C ALA A 267 2.89 -6.28 11.54
N ILE A 268 3.82 -5.82 12.38
CA ILE A 268 4.69 -6.70 13.18
C ILE A 268 3.87 -7.61 14.10
N ASN A 269 2.86 -7.05 14.78
CA ASN A 269 1.99 -7.82 15.67
C ASN A 269 1.20 -8.90 14.92
N ALA A 270 0.79 -8.61 13.68
CA ALA A 270 0.05 -9.54 12.82
C ALA A 270 0.92 -10.66 12.21
N ALA A 271 2.24 -10.46 12.12
CA ALA A 271 3.16 -11.48 11.62
C ALA A 271 3.12 -12.75 12.49
N PRO A 272 3.30 -13.94 11.90
CA PRO A 272 3.35 -15.20 12.65
C PRO A 272 4.48 -15.22 13.69
N ASP A 273 4.23 -15.91 14.80
CA ASP A 273 5.22 -16.13 15.84
C ASP A 273 6.10 -17.34 15.54
N TYR A 274 7.39 -17.25 15.92
CA TYR A 274 8.35 -18.35 15.86
C TYR A 274 8.50 -19.01 14.48
N CYS A 275 8.46 -18.21 13.41
CA CYS A 275 8.69 -18.70 12.05
C CYS A 275 10.09 -19.34 11.94
N LYS A 276 10.13 -20.62 11.52
CA LYS A 276 11.39 -21.38 11.43
C LYS A 276 11.91 -21.51 9.99
N GLN A 277 11.06 -21.40 9.00
CA GLN A 277 11.40 -21.65 7.61
C GLN A 277 11.05 -20.49 6.70
N ASP A 278 9.88 -19.90 6.88
CA ASP A 278 9.37 -18.85 5.99
C ASP A 278 9.72 -17.46 6.53
N GLU A 279 10.05 -16.55 5.63
CA GLU A 279 10.20 -15.13 5.92
C GLU A 279 8.83 -14.46 5.82
N THR A 280 8.56 -13.47 6.68
CA THR A 280 7.38 -12.63 6.56
C THR A 280 7.79 -11.25 6.07
N THR A 281 7.32 -10.88 4.90
CA THR A 281 7.61 -9.60 4.24
C THR A 281 6.59 -8.54 4.61
N ILE A 282 7.08 -7.38 5.09
CA ILE A 282 6.26 -6.21 5.43
C ILE A 282 6.75 -5.02 4.60
N TYR A 283 5.97 -4.65 3.58
CA TYR A 283 6.26 -3.47 2.78
C TYR A 283 5.69 -2.21 3.42
N ILE A 284 6.54 -1.19 3.59
CA ILE A 284 6.19 0.07 4.25
C ILE A 284 6.27 1.18 3.20
N LYS A 285 5.13 1.77 2.85
CA LYS A 285 5.07 2.89 1.91
C LYS A 285 5.70 4.15 2.47
N ASP A 286 6.09 5.06 1.58
CA ASP A 286 6.59 6.38 1.97
C ASP A 286 5.63 7.07 2.94
N GLY A 287 6.18 7.61 4.02
CA GLY A 287 5.44 8.27 5.08
C GLY A 287 6.27 8.43 6.35
N ILE A 288 5.86 9.34 7.22
CA ILE A 288 6.43 9.51 8.56
C ILE A 288 5.58 8.70 9.55
N TYR A 289 6.16 7.66 10.12
CA TYR A 289 5.55 6.77 11.09
C TYR A 289 6.03 7.16 12.48
N GLU A 290 5.28 8.07 13.13
CA GLU A 290 5.55 8.53 14.51
C GLU A 290 5.09 7.46 15.48
N GLU A 291 5.94 6.48 15.73
CA GLU A 291 5.64 5.35 16.61
C GLU A 291 6.89 4.75 17.23
N LYS A 292 6.77 4.24 18.44
CA LYS A 292 7.79 3.47 19.12
C LYS A 292 7.58 1.99 18.83
N VAL A 293 8.50 1.40 18.07
CA VAL A 293 8.33 0.05 17.52
C VAL A 293 9.12 -0.97 18.35
N THR A 294 8.48 -2.09 18.67
CA THR A 294 9.14 -3.24 19.29
C THR A 294 8.94 -4.48 18.44
N ILE A 295 10.04 -5.12 18.07
CA ILE A 295 10.08 -6.43 17.40
C ILE A 295 10.52 -7.46 18.45
N PRO A 296 9.56 -8.16 19.11
CA PRO A 296 9.89 -9.07 20.21
C PRO A 296 10.55 -10.36 19.73
N THR A 297 11.15 -11.12 20.63
CA THR A 297 11.95 -12.33 20.33
C THR A 297 11.18 -13.43 19.60
N ASN A 298 9.85 -13.47 19.73
CA ASN A 298 8.98 -14.43 19.02
C ASN A 298 8.72 -14.04 17.56
N LYS A 299 8.98 -12.77 17.16
CA LYS A 299 8.87 -12.30 15.78
C LYS A 299 10.21 -12.48 15.06
N GLN A 300 10.43 -13.68 14.53
CA GLN A 300 11.64 -14.06 13.82
C GLN A 300 11.40 -14.04 12.30
N ARG A 301 12.48 -13.88 11.53
CA ARG A 301 12.45 -13.86 10.06
C ARG A 301 11.49 -12.82 9.49
N LEU A 302 11.52 -11.63 10.09
CA LEU A 302 10.82 -10.48 9.50
C LEU A 302 11.73 -9.76 8.51
N HIS A 303 11.17 -9.41 7.37
CA HIS A 303 11.80 -8.56 6.37
C HIS A 303 10.97 -7.28 6.20
N LEU A 304 11.46 -6.17 6.72
CA LEU A 304 10.85 -4.86 6.55
C LEU A 304 11.42 -4.18 5.30
N ILE A 305 10.57 -3.80 4.36
CA ILE A 305 10.96 -3.20 3.09
C ILE A 305 10.32 -1.82 2.97
N GLY A 306 11.10 -0.76 3.11
CA GLY A 306 10.65 0.61 2.85
C GLY A 306 10.52 0.88 1.34
N GLN A 307 9.57 1.71 0.97
CA GLN A 307 9.41 2.15 -0.42
C GLN A 307 10.62 2.99 -0.89
N SER A 308 11.14 3.86 -0.02
CA SER A 308 12.39 4.59 -0.24
C SER A 308 13.06 4.94 1.08
N ALA A 309 14.39 4.88 1.13
CA ALA A 309 15.14 5.10 2.36
C ALA A 309 14.89 6.49 2.99
N GLU A 310 14.76 7.53 2.15
CA GLU A 310 14.61 8.91 2.60
C GLU A 310 13.20 9.27 3.08
N LYS A 311 12.17 8.56 2.59
CA LYS A 311 10.77 8.94 2.82
C LYS A 311 10.00 7.92 3.64
N THR A 312 10.50 6.70 3.80
CA THR A 312 9.95 5.72 4.73
C THR A 312 10.64 5.91 6.08
N VAL A 313 10.06 6.73 6.95
CA VAL A 313 10.68 7.18 8.19
C VAL A 313 9.92 6.65 9.40
N ILE A 314 10.57 5.85 10.24
CA ILE A 314 10.07 5.45 11.56
C ILE A 314 10.75 6.35 12.58
N THR A 315 10.00 7.18 13.31
CA THR A 315 10.53 8.20 14.19
C THR A 315 9.80 8.28 15.53
N TRP A 316 10.55 8.60 16.58
CA TRP A 316 10.02 8.88 17.92
C TRP A 316 10.97 9.82 18.67
N GLY A 317 10.49 10.50 19.72
CA GLY A 317 11.25 11.51 20.43
C GLY A 317 11.47 11.21 21.92
N ASP A 318 11.86 9.98 22.29
CA ASP A 318 12.25 9.66 23.67
C ASP A 318 13.75 9.89 23.89
N TYR A 319 14.13 10.37 25.10
CA TYR A 319 15.50 10.65 25.48
C TYR A 319 15.76 10.34 26.95
N ALA A 320 17.03 10.16 27.33
CA ALA A 320 17.41 9.60 28.62
C ALA A 320 16.92 10.41 29.84
N LYS A 321 16.93 11.74 29.76
CA LYS A 321 16.45 12.63 30.85
C LYS A 321 14.94 12.86 30.86
N LYS A 322 14.20 12.29 29.89
CA LYS A 322 12.73 12.34 29.89
C LYS A 322 12.18 11.55 31.06
N LEU A 323 11.22 12.12 31.80
CA LEU A 323 10.56 11.37 32.87
C LEU A 323 9.61 10.34 32.29
N GLY A 324 9.78 9.09 32.69
CA GLY A 324 8.87 8.01 32.38
C GLY A 324 7.58 8.04 33.24
N SER A 325 6.67 7.11 33.02
CA SER A 325 5.41 6.96 33.76
C SER A 325 5.59 6.76 35.26
N THR A 326 6.76 6.30 35.70
CA THR A 326 7.13 6.10 37.10
C THR A 326 7.66 7.35 37.77
N GLY A 327 7.83 8.47 37.04
CA GLY A 327 8.42 9.72 37.53
C GLY A 327 9.94 9.74 37.62
N TYR A 328 10.64 8.67 37.18
CA TYR A 328 12.09 8.62 37.05
C TYR A 328 12.53 8.88 35.61
N GLU A 329 13.78 9.30 35.42
CA GLU A 329 14.38 9.42 34.09
C GLU A 329 14.39 8.07 33.37
N MET A 330 14.14 8.08 32.07
CA MET A 330 14.04 6.85 31.25
C MET A 330 15.37 6.10 31.16
N GLY A 331 16.48 6.81 31.14
CA GLY A 331 17.81 6.25 30.88
C GLY A 331 17.96 5.77 29.42
N THR A 332 19.22 5.59 28.99
CA THR A 332 19.55 5.26 27.58
C THR A 332 18.79 4.06 27.03
N SER A 333 18.70 2.97 27.80
CA SER A 333 18.11 1.70 27.34
C SER A 333 16.61 1.76 27.02
N ALA A 334 15.91 2.82 27.40
CA ALA A 334 14.48 2.98 27.14
C ALA A 334 14.17 4.02 26.04
N THR A 335 15.19 4.64 25.44
CA THR A 335 14.98 5.79 24.52
C THR A 335 14.73 5.41 23.06
N SER A 336 15.08 4.20 22.66
CA SER A 336 15.06 3.82 21.24
C SER A 336 13.70 3.99 20.60
N THR A 337 13.71 4.50 19.38
CA THR A 337 12.55 4.50 18.49
C THR A 337 12.18 3.07 18.13
N VAL A 338 13.17 2.24 17.79
CA VAL A 338 12.97 0.82 17.46
C VAL A 338 13.76 -0.08 18.40
N PHE A 339 13.09 -1.07 18.97
CA PHE A 339 13.68 -2.15 19.76
C PHE A 339 13.59 -3.46 18.98
N LEU A 340 14.72 -3.99 18.56
CA LEU A 340 14.81 -5.23 17.78
C LEU A 340 15.39 -6.37 18.62
N TYR A 341 14.52 -7.33 18.97
CA TYR A 341 14.85 -8.55 19.71
C TYR A 341 14.67 -9.82 18.87
N GLY A 342 13.96 -9.73 17.73
CA GLY A 342 13.70 -10.85 16.83
C GLY A 342 14.91 -11.15 15.94
N SER A 343 15.43 -12.39 15.98
CA SER A 343 16.56 -12.83 15.15
C SER A 343 16.16 -13.14 13.70
N ASP A 344 17.16 -13.31 12.82
CA ASP A 344 16.97 -13.54 11.38
C ASP A 344 16.18 -12.38 10.71
N PHE A 345 16.50 -11.15 11.08
CA PHE A 345 15.81 -9.95 10.66
C PHE A 345 16.53 -9.25 9.50
N LEU A 346 15.76 -8.75 8.55
CA LEU A 346 16.25 -7.90 7.47
C LEU A 346 15.42 -6.61 7.39
N ALA A 347 16.08 -5.47 7.22
CA ALA A 347 15.44 -4.22 6.86
C ALA A 347 16.11 -3.60 5.64
N GLU A 348 15.29 -3.09 4.72
CA GLU A 348 15.75 -2.41 3.51
C GLU A 348 15.05 -1.08 3.29
N ASN A 349 15.79 -0.07 2.84
CA ASN A 349 15.24 1.23 2.40
C ASN A 349 14.39 1.94 3.47
N ILE A 350 14.83 1.96 4.73
CA ILE A 350 14.11 2.58 5.85
C ILE A 350 15.01 3.57 6.57
N THR A 351 14.46 4.71 6.96
CA THR A 351 15.06 5.61 7.94
C THR A 351 14.54 5.27 9.34
N PHE A 352 15.47 4.96 10.24
CA PHE A 352 15.25 4.86 11.68
C PHE A 352 15.73 6.16 12.31
N GLU A 353 14.84 6.92 12.93
CA GLU A 353 15.15 8.24 13.46
C GLU A 353 14.76 8.35 14.94
N ASN A 354 15.61 9.02 15.74
CA ASN A 354 15.17 9.59 17.00
C ASN A 354 15.17 11.11 16.88
N SER A 355 13.99 11.71 16.96
CA SER A 355 13.74 13.13 16.74
C SER A 355 13.84 13.99 18.02
N ALA A 356 14.33 13.46 19.14
CA ALA A 356 14.34 14.15 20.42
C ALA A 356 15.24 15.41 20.45
N GLY A 357 16.30 15.46 19.63
CA GLY A 357 17.18 16.62 19.52
C GLY A 357 18.62 16.38 19.96
N GLU A 358 19.35 17.47 20.31
CA GLU A 358 20.79 17.42 20.59
C GLU A 358 21.11 16.92 22.00
N GLY A 359 22.16 16.06 22.13
CA GLY A 359 22.57 15.41 23.38
C GLY A 359 22.88 16.36 24.54
N LYS A 360 23.40 17.56 24.27
CA LYS A 360 23.65 18.58 25.30
C LYS A 360 22.40 18.92 26.13
N ALA A 361 21.22 18.95 25.49
CA ALA A 361 19.96 19.29 26.15
C ALA A 361 19.29 18.10 26.80
N ILE A 362 19.35 16.92 26.14
CA ILE A 362 18.50 15.75 26.42
C ILE A 362 19.28 14.48 26.83
N ALA A 363 20.60 14.46 26.68
CA ALA A 363 21.48 13.29 26.77
C ALA A 363 21.21 12.24 25.66
N GLN A 364 21.26 10.95 25.97
CA GLN A 364 21.16 9.86 25.00
C GLN A 364 19.77 9.75 24.40
N ALA A 365 19.71 9.44 23.09
CA ALA A 365 18.45 9.27 22.35
C ALA A 365 18.66 8.34 21.15
N CYS A 366 18.45 7.04 21.36
CA CYS A 366 18.75 6.03 20.34
C CYS A 366 17.70 5.99 19.23
N ALA A 367 18.14 5.89 17.98
CA ALA A 367 17.25 5.56 16.86
C ALA A 367 16.86 4.07 16.90
N ILE A 368 17.81 3.20 17.23
CA ILE A 368 17.56 1.76 17.31
C ILE A 368 18.42 1.07 18.39
N THR A 369 17.82 0.13 19.10
CA THR A 369 18.53 -0.89 19.88
C THR A 369 18.37 -2.23 19.19
N VAL A 370 19.50 -2.94 18.95
CA VAL A 370 19.52 -4.25 18.31
C VAL A 370 20.08 -5.28 19.29
N ASP A 371 19.21 -6.09 19.86
CA ASP A 371 19.54 -7.23 20.74
C ASP A 371 19.08 -8.54 20.10
N ALA A 372 19.60 -8.82 18.90
CA ALA A 372 19.23 -9.96 18.09
C ALA A 372 20.42 -10.46 17.24
N ASP A 373 20.46 -11.76 16.99
CA ASP A 373 21.49 -12.40 16.14
C ASP A 373 21.00 -12.54 14.69
N ARG A 374 21.93 -12.48 13.73
CA ARG A 374 21.69 -12.57 12.29
C ARG A 374 20.71 -11.49 11.83
N VAL A 375 21.11 -10.24 12.05
CA VAL A 375 20.36 -9.05 11.65
C VAL A 375 21.10 -8.36 10.51
N ALA A 376 20.36 -7.92 9.49
CA ALA A 376 20.93 -7.16 8.39
C ALA A 376 20.09 -5.88 8.11
N PHE A 377 20.82 -4.81 7.77
CA PHE A 377 20.26 -3.55 7.31
C PHE A 377 20.90 -3.20 5.98
N ILE A 378 20.09 -3.01 4.94
CA ILE A 378 20.55 -2.70 3.58
C ILE A 378 19.94 -1.38 3.14
N ASN A 379 20.77 -0.43 2.69
CA ASN A 379 20.31 0.88 2.21
C ASN A 379 19.40 1.60 3.23
N CYS A 380 19.68 1.44 4.53
CA CYS A 380 18.95 2.08 5.61
C CYS A 380 19.64 3.34 6.10
N ARG A 381 18.89 4.19 6.80
CA ARG A 381 19.41 5.41 7.41
C ARG A 381 19.15 5.39 8.91
N PHE A 382 20.17 5.77 9.70
CA PHE A 382 20.09 5.87 11.16
C PHE A 382 20.40 7.30 11.55
N ILE A 383 19.38 8.01 12.01
CA ILE A 383 19.40 9.45 12.23
C ILE A 383 19.11 9.76 13.70
N ALA A 384 20.11 10.22 14.43
CA ALA A 384 19.96 10.78 15.78
C ALA A 384 21.15 11.67 16.12
N ASN A 385 21.40 11.90 17.40
CA ASN A 385 22.55 12.65 17.90
C ASN A 385 23.40 11.77 18.81
N GLN A 386 23.31 11.88 20.15
CA GLN A 386 24.04 11.01 21.05
C GLN A 386 23.40 9.62 21.10
N ASP A 387 24.22 8.56 20.96
CA ASP A 387 23.81 7.16 21.07
C ASP A 387 22.88 6.66 19.94
N THR A 388 23.14 7.00 18.67
CA THR A 388 22.23 6.68 17.56
C THR A 388 21.90 5.20 17.42
N ILE A 389 22.92 4.31 17.38
CA ILE A 389 22.76 2.86 17.24
C ILE A 389 23.33 2.14 18.47
N TYR A 390 22.48 1.42 19.18
CA TYR A 390 22.89 0.54 20.27
C TYR A 390 22.91 -0.91 19.82
N THR A 391 24.11 -1.44 19.54
CA THR A 391 24.34 -2.83 19.16
C THR A 391 24.49 -3.69 20.43
N TYR A 392 23.37 -4.01 21.07
CA TYR A 392 23.32 -4.77 22.30
C TYR A 392 23.47 -6.28 22.04
N GLY A 393 24.01 -7.01 23.00
CA GLY A 393 24.08 -8.47 22.91
C GLY A 393 25.45 -9.02 22.48
N LYS A 394 26.23 -9.49 23.48
CA LYS A 394 27.56 -10.09 23.26
C LYS A 394 27.45 -11.34 22.39
N GLY A 395 28.22 -11.38 21.30
CA GLY A 395 28.31 -12.53 20.40
C GLY A 395 27.22 -12.57 19.32
N GLN A 396 26.29 -11.63 19.30
CA GLN A 396 25.33 -11.49 18.23
C GLN A 396 25.98 -10.87 16.97
N ARG A 397 25.46 -11.19 15.80
CA ARG A 397 25.99 -10.77 14.50
C ARG A 397 25.04 -9.80 13.83
N GLN A 398 25.56 -8.63 13.47
CA GLN A 398 24.80 -7.56 12.85
C GLN A 398 25.56 -7.04 11.62
N TYR A 399 24.87 -6.87 10.51
CA TYR A 399 25.41 -6.45 9.23
C TYR A 399 24.72 -5.20 8.72
N PHE A 400 25.51 -4.23 8.26
CA PHE A 400 25.06 -2.96 7.73
C PHE A 400 25.70 -2.77 6.36
N GLN A 401 24.88 -2.69 5.30
CA GLN A 401 25.35 -2.50 3.93
C GLN A 401 24.73 -1.25 3.31
N ASN A 402 25.57 -0.41 2.70
CA ASN A 402 25.12 0.81 2.01
C ASN A 402 24.26 1.71 2.91
N CYS A 403 24.54 1.74 4.22
CA CYS A 403 23.75 2.50 5.18
C CYS A 403 24.33 3.91 5.41
N TRP A 404 23.44 4.87 5.69
CA TRP A 404 23.79 6.19 6.20
C TRP A 404 23.62 6.21 7.70
N ILE A 405 24.69 6.52 8.44
CA ILE A 405 24.69 6.53 9.91
C ILE A 405 25.22 7.87 10.37
N GLU A 406 24.45 8.61 11.14
CA GLU A 406 24.90 9.90 11.66
C GLU A 406 24.61 10.08 13.16
N GLY A 407 25.46 10.82 13.84
CA GLY A 407 25.29 11.13 15.25
C GLY A 407 26.44 11.96 15.82
N THR A 408 26.44 12.13 17.14
CA THR A 408 27.46 12.90 17.86
C THR A 408 28.31 11.99 18.75
N THR A 409 28.12 12.02 20.07
CA THR A 409 28.86 11.19 21.03
C THR A 409 28.33 9.77 21.02
N ASP A 410 29.21 8.78 21.01
CA ASP A 410 28.94 7.35 21.12
C ASP A 410 27.83 6.85 20.15
N PHE A 411 27.72 7.46 18.96
CA PHE A 411 26.58 7.20 18.07
C PHE A 411 26.56 5.80 17.41
N ILE A 412 27.59 5.00 17.60
CA ILE A 412 27.62 3.55 17.36
C ILE A 412 28.28 2.92 18.57
N PHE A 413 27.53 2.19 19.39
CA PHE A 413 28.06 1.58 20.60
C PHE A 413 27.38 0.26 20.94
N GLY A 414 28.01 -0.55 21.81
CA GLY A 414 27.48 -1.83 22.26
C GLY A 414 28.50 -2.94 22.30
N ALA A 415 28.05 -4.22 22.29
CA ALA A 415 28.86 -5.39 22.48
C ALA A 415 28.73 -6.48 21.39
N SER A 416 27.92 -6.23 20.36
CA SER A 416 27.72 -7.18 19.26
C SER A 416 28.89 -7.19 18.29
N THR A 417 28.99 -8.25 17.48
CA THR A 417 29.89 -8.30 16.33
C THR A 417 29.21 -7.65 15.13
N CYS A 418 29.67 -6.45 14.76
CA CYS A 418 29.09 -5.66 13.67
C CYS A 418 30.03 -5.62 12.47
N TRP A 419 29.46 -5.75 11.26
CA TRP A 419 30.16 -5.52 10.00
C TRP A 419 29.48 -4.39 9.22
N PHE A 420 30.26 -3.39 8.83
CA PHE A 420 29.80 -2.23 8.05
C PHE A 420 30.47 -2.30 6.68
N GLU A 421 29.67 -2.37 5.62
CA GLU A 421 30.13 -2.45 4.23
C GLU A 421 29.50 -1.31 3.41
N ASP A 422 30.31 -0.58 2.69
CA ASP A 422 29.90 0.55 1.84
C ASP A 422 29.03 1.61 2.57
N CYS A 423 29.21 1.73 3.89
CA CYS A 423 28.42 2.65 4.72
C CYS A 423 29.02 4.06 4.73
N THR A 424 28.16 5.07 4.77
CA THR A 424 28.54 6.43 5.11
C THR A 424 28.33 6.66 6.60
N ILE A 425 29.43 6.93 7.34
CA ILE A 425 29.41 7.20 8.78
C ILE A 425 29.77 8.66 9.00
N LEU A 426 28.81 9.48 9.45
CA LEU A 426 28.94 10.91 9.61
C LEU A 426 28.93 11.30 11.11
N GLY A 427 30.09 11.69 11.63
CA GLY A 427 30.17 12.38 12.93
C GLY A 427 29.67 13.82 12.81
N LYS A 428 28.55 14.14 13.45
CA LYS A 428 28.02 15.49 13.54
C LYS A 428 28.81 16.29 14.58
N ARG A 429 28.87 17.59 14.36
CA ARG A 429 29.50 18.50 15.37
C ARG A 429 28.64 18.50 16.62
N ASP A 430 29.21 18.07 17.73
CA ASP A 430 28.57 18.21 19.03
C ASP A 430 28.70 19.67 19.49
N SER A 431 27.65 20.19 20.12
CA SER A 431 27.60 21.53 20.68
C SER A 431 28.06 21.58 22.17
N TYR A 432 28.74 20.52 22.66
CA TYR A 432 29.33 20.52 24.02
C TYR A 432 30.44 21.52 24.19
#